data_1be8d2ff3735802e3db45e6af699d6a3
#
_entry.id   1be8d2ff3735802e3db45e6af699d6a3
#
_cell.length_a   1.000
_cell.length_b   1.000
_cell.length_c   1.000
_cell.angle_alpha   90.00
_cell.angle_beta   90.00
_cell.angle_gamma   90.00
#
_symmetry.space_group_name_H-M   'P 1'
#
loop_
_entity.id
_entity.type
_entity.pdbx_description
1 polymer ?
#
loop_
_entity_poly.entity_id
_entity_poly.type
_entity_poly.pdbx_seq_one_letter_code
_entity_poly.pdbx_strand_id
1 'polypeptide(L)'
;MKHLSYGERAFLRGHLNRVRHVTLDPDGPGVVRIHLIPCTKPDRDTPFVAILNGQDILPLNLSWAILLTNLIEALQPHSGTELKDSDWSAINAQAVAATRKIYRKTEPLQIESDLQMMLDTLIAVARGKEPPLHIQPISLAQYAPRMAAPHRMDLMISTMVKDNAWHCNQKCLHCYAANQPLSAVPEMDTDQWLAVIEKCRSIGIPQLTFTGGEPTLRQDLVKLVQAAQWFVTRLNTNGRMLTSALCKDLRAASLDAVQITFYSADEAVHNELVGVDGYTDTVNGIKNALAAGLNVSLNTPLCSLNKDYRATVEFAHSLGIRYLTCSGLIPAGNAAELASKSVRLTPGELTEVLRPAMDFALSHGMEVNFTSPGWLDEDTLTGLGFAQIPSCGACLSNMAVAPDGTVLPCQSWLTGHGLGHILRTPWNRIWRSPECCTIRVESARMKRLCQLGDTPMQEGC
;
A
#
# COMPACT_ATOMS: atom_id res chain seq x y z
N MET A 1 15.36 -4.57 -29.59
CA MET A 1 14.34 -5.50 -30.14
C MET A 1 14.75 -6.24 -31.42
N LYS A 2 15.99 -6.05 -31.95
CA LYS A 2 16.42 -6.66 -33.23
C LYS A 2 16.60 -8.19 -33.20
N HIS A 3 16.68 -8.82 -32.03
CA HIS A 3 16.96 -10.28 -31.91
C HIS A 3 15.78 -11.13 -31.39
N LEU A 4 14.56 -10.55 -31.31
CA LEU A 4 13.38 -11.27 -30.87
C LEU A 4 12.80 -12.12 -32.02
N SER A 5 12.36 -13.32 -31.70
CA SER A 5 11.62 -14.18 -32.62
C SER A 5 10.31 -13.57 -33.07
N TYR A 6 9.69 -14.09 -34.12
CA TYR A 6 8.37 -13.64 -34.55
C TYR A 6 7.31 -13.82 -33.44
N GLY A 7 7.34 -14.97 -32.74
CA GLY A 7 6.43 -15.29 -31.65
C GLY A 7 6.56 -14.30 -30.47
N GLU A 8 7.78 -13.98 -30.06
CA GLU A 8 8.04 -13.00 -28.98
C GLU A 8 7.58 -11.60 -29.36
N ARG A 9 7.80 -11.16 -30.60
CA ARG A 9 7.29 -9.87 -31.07
C ARG A 9 5.76 -9.81 -31.12
N ALA A 10 5.13 -10.92 -31.55
CA ALA A 10 3.67 -11.02 -31.56
C ALA A 10 3.09 -10.98 -30.14
N PHE A 11 3.71 -11.71 -29.21
CA PHE A 11 3.36 -11.69 -27.78
C PHE A 11 3.46 -10.27 -27.21
N LEU A 12 4.59 -9.59 -27.34
CA LEU A 12 4.76 -8.24 -26.84
C LEU A 12 3.69 -7.27 -27.38
N ARG A 13 3.41 -7.29 -28.68
CA ARG A 13 2.35 -6.43 -29.25
C ARG A 13 0.99 -6.66 -28.64
N GLY A 14 0.66 -7.90 -28.31
CA GLY A 14 -0.64 -8.25 -27.72
C GLY A 14 -0.76 -7.98 -26.21
N HIS A 15 0.38 -7.85 -25.52
CA HIS A 15 0.41 -7.93 -24.06
C HIS A 15 1.00 -6.72 -23.32
N LEU A 16 1.72 -5.81 -24.03
CA LEU A 16 2.33 -4.61 -23.40
C LEU A 16 1.35 -3.63 -22.76
N ASN A 17 0.05 -3.73 -23.03
CA ASN A 17 -0.98 -2.86 -22.46
C ASN A 17 -1.92 -3.61 -21.50
N ARG A 18 -1.58 -4.83 -21.11
CA ARG A 18 -2.47 -5.67 -20.30
C ARG A 18 -1.79 -6.03 -18.99
N VAL A 19 -2.34 -5.52 -17.89
CA VAL A 19 -1.99 -5.98 -16.54
C VAL A 19 -2.73 -7.29 -16.26
N ARG A 20 -2.04 -8.22 -15.63
CA ARG A 20 -2.60 -9.51 -15.20
C ARG A 20 -2.31 -9.73 -13.74
N HIS A 21 -3.13 -10.54 -13.11
CA HIS A 21 -2.90 -10.91 -11.73
C HIS A 21 -3.33 -12.36 -11.46
N VAL A 22 -2.75 -12.93 -10.42
CA VAL A 22 -3.19 -14.17 -9.80
C VAL A 22 -3.06 -14.05 -8.29
N THR A 23 -4.03 -14.62 -7.57
CA THR A 23 -3.97 -14.81 -6.13
C THR A 23 -3.82 -16.30 -5.86
N LEU A 24 -2.77 -16.67 -5.14
CA LEU A 24 -2.49 -18.03 -4.71
C LEU A 24 -2.76 -18.13 -3.21
N ASP A 25 -3.33 -19.25 -2.78
CA ASP A 25 -3.66 -19.54 -1.38
C ASP A 25 -4.48 -18.42 -0.70
N PRO A 26 -5.66 -18.05 -1.27
CA PRO A 26 -6.43 -16.88 -0.81
C PRO A 26 -6.92 -17.03 0.63
N ASP A 27 -7.17 -18.26 1.09
CA ASP A 27 -7.68 -18.57 2.43
C ASP A 27 -6.57 -19.05 3.38
N GLY A 28 -5.35 -19.21 2.88
CA GLY A 28 -4.20 -19.69 3.64
C GLY A 28 -3.50 -18.59 4.43
N PRO A 29 -2.61 -18.97 5.36
CA PRO A 29 -1.85 -18.04 6.18
C PRO A 29 -0.76 -17.27 5.40
N GLY A 30 -0.61 -17.53 4.12
CA GLY A 30 0.44 -16.95 3.27
C GLY A 30 -0.07 -16.61 1.87
N VAL A 31 -1.15 -15.83 1.78
CA VAL A 31 -1.67 -15.31 0.50
C VAL A 31 -0.56 -14.69 -0.34
N VAL A 32 -0.46 -15.11 -1.60
CA VAL A 32 0.47 -14.55 -2.57
C VAL A 32 -0.31 -13.92 -3.72
N ARG A 33 -0.20 -12.61 -3.87
CA ARG A 33 -0.75 -11.86 -5.00
C ARG A 33 0.37 -11.48 -5.93
N ILE A 34 0.29 -11.96 -7.15
CA ILE A 34 1.26 -11.69 -8.21
C ILE A 34 0.59 -10.81 -9.24
N HIS A 35 1.09 -9.59 -9.42
CA HIS A 35 0.67 -8.67 -10.47
C HIS A 35 1.75 -8.64 -11.55
N LEU A 36 1.42 -9.04 -12.76
CA LEU A 36 2.30 -8.95 -13.92
C LEU A 36 1.99 -7.64 -14.67
N ILE A 37 2.93 -6.71 -14.61
CA ILE A 37 2.76 -5.35 -15.12
C ILE A 37 3.77 -5.11 -16.26
N PRO A 38 3.31 -4.73 -17.46
CA PRO A 38 4.19 -4.36 -18.55
C PRO A 38 4.86 -3.01 -18.29
N CYS A 39 6.14 -2.90 -18.59
CA CYS A 39 6.88 -1.66 -18.49
C CYS A 39 6.52 -0.69 -19.63
N THR A 40 6.39 0.62 -19.33
CA THR A 40 6.14 1.66 -20.36
C THR A 40 7.35 1.91 -21.26
N LYS A 41 8.54 1.59 -20.76
CA LYS A 41 9.81 1.62 -21.50
C LYS A 41 10.46 0.25 -21.38
N PRO A 42 9.93 -0.78 -22.09
CA PRO A 42 10.50 -2.11 -21.99
C PRO A 42 11.86 -2.15 -22.67
N ASP A 43 12.84 -2.75 -22.02
CA ASP A 43 14.08 -3.20 -22.64
C ASP A 43 14.00 -4.70 -22.95
N ARG A 44 15.09 -5.30 -23.38
CA ARG A 44 15.13 -6.73 -23.70
C ARG A 44 15.00 -7.60 -22.45
N ASP A 45 15.60 -7.15 -21.36
CA ASP A 45 15.79 -7.93 -20.14
C ASP A 45 14.68 -7.69 -19.11
N THR A 46 13.98 -6.57 -19.24
CA THR A 46 12.87 -6.20 -18.33
C THR A 46 11.67 -5.66 -19.10
N PRO A 47 11.00 -6.46 -19.93
CA PRO A 47 9.77 -6.03 -20.60
C PRO A 47 8.58 -5.95 -19.66
N PHE A 48 8.61 -6.70 -18.55
CA PHE A 48 7.59 -6.77 -17.51
C PHE A 48 8.23 -6.78 -16.12
N VAL A 49 7.44 -6.45 -15.13
CA VAL A 49 7.76 -6.70 -13.71
C VAL A 49 6.66 -7.55 -13.08
N ALA A 50 7.05 -8.43 -12.16
CA ALA A 50 6.13 -9.02 -11.20
C ALA A 50 6.16 -8.19 -9.92
N ILE A 51 5.00 -7.74 -9.46
CA ILE A 51 4.85 -7.09 -8.15
C ILE A 51 4.18 -8.10 -7.23
N LEU A 52 4.88 -8.49 -6.17
CA LEU A 52 4.45 -9.50 -5.23
C LEU A 52 3.91 -8.82 -3.98
N ASN A 53 2.68 -9.17 -3.61
CA ASN A 53 1.98 -8.61 -2.44
C ASN A 53 2.01 -7.06 -2.37
N GLY A 54 2.14 -6.38 -3.52
CA GLY A 54 2.25 -4.92 -3.59
C GLY A 54 3.58 -4.36 -3.04
N GLN A 55 4.60 -5.18 -2.80
CA GLN A 55 5.86 -4.78 -2.17
C GLN A 55 7.07 -5.05 -3.06
N ASP A 56 7.36 -6.31 -3.35
CA ASP A 56 8.57 -6.70 -4.09
C ASP A 56 8.39 -6.51 -5.58
N ILE A 57 9.33 -5.81 -6.21
CA ILE A 57 9.33 -5.52 -7.63
C ILE A 57 10.41 -6.36 -8.30
N LEU A 58 10.02 -7.46 -8.90
CA LEU A 58 10.94 -8.36 -9.59
C LEU A 58 10.95 -8.08 -11.11
N PRO A 59 12.11 -7.75 -11.69
CA PRO A 59 12.23 -7.63 -13.13
C PRO A 59 12.11 -9.02 -13.75
N LEU A 60 11.22 -9.18 -14.74
CA LEU A 60 11.07 -10.43 -15.47
C LEU A 60 11.64 -10.31 -16.87
N ASN A 61 12.45 -11.27 -17.25
CA ASN A 61 12.83 -11.45 -18.65
C ASN A 61 11.63 -11.90 -19.48
N LEU A 62 11.76 -11.88 -20.81
CA LEU A 62 10.64 -12.14 -21.69
C LEU A 62 10.12 -13.58 -21.59
N SER A 63 10.99 -14.57 -21.35
CA SER A 63 10.55 -15.97 -21.22
C SER A 63 9.69 -16.19 -19.98
N TRP A 64 10.08 -15.64 -18.85
CA TRP A 64 9.28 -15.70 -17.61
C TRP A 64 7.99 -14.89 -17.70
N ALA A 65 8.03 -13.72 -18.36
CA ALA A 65 6.82 -12.94 -18.60
C ALA A 65 5.81 -13.71 -19.48
N ILE A 66 6.28 -14.45 -20.49
CA ILE A 66 5.44 -15.31 -21.33
C ILE A 66 4.87 -16.48 -20.52
N LEU A 67 5.71 -17.17 -19.75
CA LEU A 67 5.29 -18.28 -18.91
C LEU A 67 4.21 -17.85 -17.92
N LEU A 68 4.46 -16.78 -17.17
CA LEU A 68 3.54 -16.26 -16.18
C LEU A 68 2.23 -15.77 -16.80
N THR A 69 2.31 -15.10 -17.96
CA THR A 69 1.11 -14.70 -18.70
C THR A 69 0.25 -15.90 -19.07
N ASN A 70 0.85 -16.92 -19.66
CA ASN A 70 0.12 -18.11 -20.10
C ASN A 70 -0.47 -18.91 -18.93
N LEU A 71 0.25 -18.95 -17.80
CA LEU A 71 -0.27 -19.56 -16.57
C LEU A 71 -1.48 -18.77 -16.01
N ILE A 72 -1.36 -17.44 -15.89
CA ILE A 72 -2.47 -16.62 -15.40
C ILE A 72 -3.69 -16.74 -16.32
N GLU A 73 -3.50 -16.77 -17.63
CA GLU A 73 -4.60 -16.93 -18.59
C GLU A 73 -5.25 -18.33 -18.49
N ALA A 74 -4.48 -19.38 -18.19
CA ALA A 74 -4.99 -20.72 -17.96
C ALA A 74 -5.75 -20.82 -16.62
N LEU A 75 -5.35 -20.06 -15.61
CA LEU A 75 -6.00 -20.00 -14.28
C LEU A 75 -7.30 -19.19 -14.28
N GLN A 76 -7.48 -18.21 -15.17
CA GLN A 76 -8.64 -17.32 -15.16
C GLN A 76 -10.00 -18.03 -15.15
N PRO A 77 -10.24 -19.12 -15.93
CA PRO A 77 -11.52 -19.83 -15.90
C PRO A 77 -11.85 -20.48 -14.54
N HIS A 78 -10.83 -20.68 -13.71
CA HIS A 78 -10.93 -21.34 -12.41
C HIS A 78 -10.94 -20.33 -11.23
N SER A 79 -11.06 -19.05 -11.52
CA SER A 79 -11.08 -17.99 -10.49
C SER A 79 -12.24 -18.21 -9.51
N GLY A 80 -11.93 -18.23 -8.20
CA GLY A 80 -12.92 -18.44 -7.14
C GLY A 80 -13.34 -19.89 -6.90
N THR A 81 -12.64 -20.86 -7.50
CA THR A 81 -12.85 -22.30 -7.25
C THR A 81 -11.63 -22.90 -6.57
N GLU A 82 -11.86 -23.82 -5.64
CA GLU A 82 -10.79 -24.64 -5.07
C GLU A 82 -10.27 -25.61 -6.14
N LEU A 83 -8.97 -25.61 -6.38
CA LEU A 83 -8.33 -26.43 -7.42
C LEU A 83 -7.88 -27.77 -6.84
N LYS A 84 -8.22 -28.86 -7.55
CA LYS A 84 -7.70 -30.20 -7.27
C LYS A 84 -6.38 -30.41 -8.04
N ASP A 85 -5.62 -31.42 -7.64
CA ASP A 85 -4.37 -31.80 -8.34
C ASP A 85 -4.54 -32.04 -9.84
N SER A 86 -5.70 -32.64 -10.23
CA SER A 86 -6.06 -32.84 -11.64
C SER A 86 -6.24 -31.53 -12.41
N ASP A 87 -6.80 -30.51 -11.75
CA ASP A 87 -7.04 -29.20 -12.36
C ASP A 87 -5.71 -28.48 -12.55
N TRP A 88 -4.83 -28.53 -11.54
CA TRP A 88 -3.47 -28.01 -11.64
C TRP A 88 -2.68 -28.66 -12.78
N SER A 89 -2.77 -29.96 -12.92
CA SER A 89 -2.12 -30.67 -14.03
C SER A 89 -2.63 -30.21 -15.40
N ALA A 90 -3.94 -30.00 -15.53
CA ALA A 90 -4.53 -29.50 -16.78
C ALA A 90 -4.14 -28.04 -17.08
N ILE A 91 -4.13 -27.16 -16.05
CA ILE A 91 -3.72 -25.77 -16.15
C ILE A 91 -2.25 -25.67 -16.58
N ASN A 92 -1.37 -26.44 -15.93
CA ASN A 92 0.06 -26.47 -16.28
C ASN A 92 0.25 -26.96 -17.73
N ALA A 93 -0.41 -28.03 -18.14
CA ALA A 93 -0.34 -28.51 -19.51
C ALA A 93 -0.81 -27.47 -20.53
N GLN A 94 -1.85 -26.70 -20.23
CA GLN A 94 -2.34 -25.61 -21.06
C GLN A 94 -1.32 -24.47 -21.17
N ALA A 95 -0.73 -24.05 -20.05
CA ALA A 95 0.29 -23.00 -20.00
C ALA A 95 1.55 -23.41 -20.78
N VAL A 96 2.01 -24.65 -20.63
CA VAL A 96 3.13 -25.24 -21.35
C VAL A 96 2.83 -25.26 -22.84
N ALA A 97 1.66 -25.74 -23.25
CA ALA A 97 1.27 -25.81 -24.67
C ALA A 97 1.18 -24.41 -25.31
N ALA A 98 0.66 -23.43 -24.60
CA ALA A 98 0.62 -22.03 -25.06
C ALA A 98 2.03 -21.43 -25.22
N THR A 99 2.92 -21.67 -24.25
CA THR A 99 4.31 -21.22 -24.30
C THR A 99 5.09 -21.86 -25.45
N ARG A 100 4.85 -23.15 -25.70
CA ARG A 100 5.48 -23.90 -26.83
C ARG A 100 5.10 -23.35 -28.21
N LYS A 101 3.94 -22.71 -28.36
CA LYS A 101 3.60 -22.04 -29.64
C LYS A 101 4.58 -20.91 -29.97
N ILE A 102 5.19 -20.31 -28.94
CA ILE A 102 6.19 -19.24 -29.07
C ILE A 102 7.60 -19.84 -29.16
N TYR A 103 7.92 -20.79 -28.28
CA TYR A 103 9.22 -21.46 -28.17
C TYR A 103 9.15 -22.89 -28.76
N ARG A 104 8.97 -23.00 -30.07
CA ARG A 104 8.68 -24.27 -30.78
C ARG A 104 9.78 -25.33 -30.69
N LYS A 105 11.02 -24.91 -30.41
CA LYS A 105 12.19 -25.80 -30.33
C LYS A 105 12.47 -26.28 -28.91
N THR A 106 11.77 -25.76 -27.90
CA THR A 106 11.96 -26.14 -26.49
C THR A 106 11.10 -27.34 -26.17
N GLU A 107 11.68 -28.32 -25.52
CA GLU A 107 10.96 -29.54 -25.09
C GLU A 107 9.92 -29.19 -24.00
N PRO A 108 8.74 -29.82 -24.01
CA PRO A 108 7.67 -29.57 -23.05
C PRO A 108 8.12 -29.70 -21.57
N LEU A 109 8.89 -30.73 -21.26
CA LEU A 109 9.43 -30.97 -19.92
C LEU A 109 10.34 -29.83 -19.43
N GLN A 110 11.11 -29.22 -20.33
CA GLN A 110 11.92 -28.05 -19.98
C GLN A 110 11.04 -26.84 -19.63
N ILE A 111 9.98 -26.60 -20.42
CA ILE A 111 9.04 -25.50 -20.14
C ILE A 111 8.32 -25.73 -18.81
N GLU A 112 7.94 -26.95 -18.50
CA GLU A 112 7.30 -27.33 -17.25
C GLU A 112 8.24 -27.12 -16.05
N SER A 113 9.49 -27.54 -16.17
CA SER A 113 10.53 -27.30 -15.16
C SER A 113 10.78 -25.80 -14.93
N ASP A 114 10.84 -25.02 -16.01
CA ASP A 114 11.01 -23.57 -15.92
C ASP A 114 9.79 -22.90 -15.26
N LEU A 115 8.58 -23.40 -15.52
CA LEU A 115 7.34 -22.91 -14.91
C LEU A 115 7.33 -23.16 -13.40
N GLN A 116 7.70 -24.39 -12.98
CA GLN A 116 7.78 -24.74 -11.55
C GLN A 116 8.84 -23.89 -10.84
N MET A 117 10.04 -23.76 -11.43
CA MET A 117 11.13 -22.94 -10.89
C MET A 117 10.69 -21.48 -10.71
N MET A 118 9.97 -20.93 -11.70
CA MET A 118 9.44 -19.57 -11.63
C MET A 118 8.44 -19.41 -10.48
N LEU A 119 7.47 -20.33 -10.37
CA LEU A 119 6.46 -20.27 -9.31
C LEU A 119 7.09 -20.38 -7.92
N ASP A 120 7.98 -21.38 -7.72
CA ASP A 120 8.67 -21.57 -6.45
C ASP A 120 9.47 -20.33 -6.05
N THR A 121 10.12 -19.68 -7.03
CA THR A 121 10.86 -18.44 -6.80
C THR A 121 9.95 -17.30 -6.40
N LEU A 122 8.87 -17.03 -7.15
CA LEU A 122 7.96 -15.93 -6.88
C LEU A 122 7.23 -16.09 -5.54
N ILE A 123 6.80 -17.33 -5.23
CA ILE A 123 6.13 -17.66 -3.96
C ILE A 123 7.08 -17.52 -2.78
N ALA A 124 8.33 -17.99 -2.91
CA ALA A 124 9.32 -17.89 -1.85
C ALA A 124 9.62 -16.41 -1.51
N VAL A 125 9.87 -15.58 -2.54
CA VAL A 125 10.08 -14.13 -2.34
C VAL A 125 8.87 -13.49 -1.67
N ALA A 126 7.66 -13.75 -2.18
CA ALA A 126 6.42 -13.17 -1.64
C ALA A 126 6.16 -13.55 -0.16
N ARG A 127 6.74 -14.66 0.28
CA ARG A 127 6.64 -15.16 1.66
C ARG A 127 7.87 -14.86 2.52
N GLY A 128 8.81 -14.06 2.00
CA GLY A 128 10.06 -13.72 2.70
C GLY A 128 10.96 -14.93 2.97
N LYS A 129 10.89 -15.97 2.12
CA LYS A 129 11.71 -17.17 2.18
C LYS A 129 12.84 -17.11 1.16
N GLU A 130 13.91 -17.88 1.39
CA GLU A 130 15.00 -18.05 0.42
C GLU A 130 14.47 -18.67 -0.88
N PRO A 131 14.60 -17.98 -2.03
CA PRO A 131 14.09 -18.48 -3.31
C PRO A 131 15.08 -19.46 -3.95
N PRO A 132 14.60 -20.47 -4.71
CA PRO A 132 15.48 -21.38 -5.42
C PRO A 132 16.31 -20.70 -6.53
N LEU A 133 15.82 -19.59 -7.07
CA LEU A 133 16.55 -18.72 -7.97
C LEU A 133 16.56 -17.29 -7.43
N HIS A 134 17.75 -16.77 -7.18
CA HIS A 134 17.91 -15.40 -6.70
C HIS A 134 17.67 -14.39 -7.84
N ILE A 135 16.60 -13.62 -7.72
CA ILE A 135 16.32 -12.47 -8.58
C ILE A 135 16.49 -11.20 -7.73
N GLN A 136 17.40 -10.34 -8.19
CA GLN A 136 17.61 -9.05 -7.51
C GLN A 136 16.36 -8.17 -7.67
N PRO A 137 15.62 -7.84 -6.61
CA PRO A 137 14.54 -6.87 -6.69
C PRO A 137 15.08 -5.50 -7.13
N ILE A 138 14.27 -4.77 -7.89
CA ILE A 138 14.63 -3.40 -8.26
C ILE A 138 13.99 -2.40 -7.30
N SER A 139 14.74 -1.36 -6.97
CA SER A 139 14.22 -0.27 -6.14
C SER A 139 13.15 0.54 -6.88
N LEU A 140 12.30 1.25 -6.13
CA LEU A 140 11.33 2.18 -6.70
C LEU A 140 11.99 3.22 -7.60
N ALA A 141 13.16 3.72 -7.25
CA ALA A 141 13.91 4.69 -8.07
C ALA A 141 14.34 4.09 -9.41
N GLN A 142 14.77 2.83 -9.43
CA GLN A 142 15.13 2.11 -10.65
C GLN A 142 13.90 1.78 -11.51
N TYR A 143 12.76 1.48 -10.88
CA TYR A 143 11.52 1.18 -11.57
C TYR A 143 10.77 2.44 -12.04
N ALA A 144 10.91 3.59 -11.36
CA ALA A 144 10.18 4.83 -11.65
C ALA A 144 10.14 5.24 -13.15
N PRO A 145 11.24 5.15 -13.93
CA PRO A 145 11.21 5.48 -15.36
C PRO A 145 10.33 4.55 -16.20
N ARG A 146 9.99 3.37 -15.67
CA ARG A 146 9.23 2.30 -16.35
C ARG A 146 7.79 2.18 -15.86
N MET A 147 7.40 2.96 -14.83
CA MET A 147 6.08 2.90 -14.22
C MET A 147 4.99 3.47 -15.14
N ALA A 148 3.82 2.85 -15.13
CA ALA A 148 2.59 3.36 -15.74
C ALA A 148 1.59 3.89 -14.69
N ALA A 149 1.80 3.57 -13.41
CA ALA A 149 0.94 3.92 -12.28
C ALA A 149 1.73 3.79 -10.96
N PRO A 150 1.25 4.35 -9.84
CA PRO A 150 1.84 4.12 -8.52
C PRO A 150 1.58 2.67 -8.07
N HIS A 151 2.33 2.20 -7.08
CA HIS A 151 2.09 0.89 -6.46
C HIS A 151 0.84 0.85 -5.61
N ARG A 152 0.49 1.97 -5.00
CA ARG A 152 -0.66 2.08 -4.10
C ARG A 152 -1.50 3.29 -4.45
N MET A 153 -2.82 3.10 -4.42
CA MET A 153 -3.79 4.18 -4.44
C MET A 153 -4.57 4.19 -3.14
N ASP A 154 -4.50 5.31 -2.42
CA ASP A 154 -5.27 5.53 -1.21
C ASP A 154 -6.63 6.12 -1.61
N LEU A 155 -7.70 5.37 -1.40
CA LEU A 155 -9.06 5.78 -1.71
C LEU A 155 -9.67 6.43 -0.48
N MET A 156 -9.81 7.75 -0.50
CA MET A 156 -10.43 8.51 0.59
C MET A 156 -11.96 8.43 0.43
N ILE A 157 -12.52 7.28 0.78
CA ILE A 157 -13.93 6.98 0.54
C ILE A 157 -14.90 7.74 1.44
N SER A 158 -14.41 8.34 2.51
CA SER A 158 -15.18 9.11 3.47
C SER A 158 -14.60 10.52 3.63
N THR A 159 -15.47 11.52 3.58
CA THR A 159 -15.10 12.94 3.80
C THR A 159 -14.95 13.25 5.29
N MET A 160 -14.18 14.32 5.61
CA MET A 160 -14.06 14.82 6.98
C MET A 160 -15.27 15.69 7.37
N VAL A 161 -15.91 16.32 6.41
CA VAL A 161 -17.04 17.24 6.63
C VAL A 161 -18.18 16.84 5.68
N LYS A 162 -19.36 16.60 6.24
CA LYS A 162 -20.57 16.28 5.52
C LYS A 162 -21.72 17.17 6.01
N ASP A 163 -22.48 17.71 5.11
CA ASP A 163 -23.60 18.61 5.44
C ASP A 163 -23.19 19.77 6.38
N ASN A 164 -22.01 20.36 6.14
CA ASN A 164 -21.38 21.39 6.95
C ASN A 164 -21.05 20.99 8.41
N ALA A 165 -21.08 19.71 8.73
CA ALA A 165 -20.74 19.19 10.03
C ALA A 165 -19.51 18.24 9.96
N TRP A 166 -18.74 18.21 11.02
CA TRP A 166 -17.65 17.24 11.17
C TRP A 166 -18.21 15.81 11.13
N HIS A 167 -17.71 15.00 10.20
CA HIS A 167 -18.27 13.68 9.92
C HIS A 167 -17.45 12.53 10.52
N CYS A 168 -16.12 12.68 10.65
CA CYS A 168 -15.32 11.65 11.33
C CYS A 168 -15.77 11.50 12.79
N ASN A 169 -15.82 10.27 13.31
CA ASN A 169 -16.21 9.97 14.69
C ASN A 169 -15.12 10.23 15.74
N GLN A 170 -13.99 10.83 15.33
CA GLN A 170 -12.93 11.39 16.17
C GLN A 170 -12.64 12.84 15.75
N LYS A 171 -12.05 13.62 16.69
CA LYS A 171 -11.63 15.02 16.48
C LYS A 171 -10.17 15.19 16.85
N CYS A 172 -9.29 14.40 16.19
CA CYS A 172 -7.88 14.33 16.54
C CYS A 172 -7.22 15.72 16.55
N LEU A 173 -6.46 16.00 17.60
CA LEU A 173 -5.77 17.29 17.79
C LEU A 173 -4.82 17.64 16.64
N HIS A 174 -4.22 16.63 16.00
CA HIS A 174 -3.23 16.79 14.94
C HIS A 174 -3.71 16.22 13.60
N CYS A 175 -5.02 16.17 13.37
CA CYS A 175 -5.56 15.67 12.11
C CYS A 175 -5.04 16.49 10.92
N TYR A 176 -4.25 15.86 10.05
CA TYR A 176 -3.70 16.54 8.87
C TYR A 176 -4.77 16.89 7.84
N ALA A 177 -5.90 16.18 7.84
CA ALA A 177 -7.00 16.39 6.94
C ALA A 177 -8.01 17.45 7.40
N ALA A 178 -7.95 17.88 8.67
CA ALA A 178 -8.84 18.92 9.18
C ALA A 178 -8.57 20.26 8.48
N ASN A 179 -9.63 21.02 8.24
CA ASN A 179 -9.55 22.36 7.64
C ASN A 179 -8.87 22.41 6.25
N GLN A 180 -8.82 21.28 5.53
CA GLN A 180 -8.26 21.20 4.19
C GLN A 180 -9.35 21.24 3.13
N PRO A 181 -9.16 21.97 2.02
CA PRO A 181 -10.20 22.12 0.98
C PRO A 181 -10.72 20.78 0.43
N LEU A 182 -9.81 19.85 0.11
CA LEU A 182 -10.17 18.58 -0.51
C LEU A 182 -10.60 17.49 0.50
N SER A 183 -10.60 17.80 1.79
CA SER A 183 -11.17 16.91 2.82
C SER A 183 -12.66 17.16 3.10
N ALA A 184 -13.22 18.27 2.60
CA ALA A 184 -14.60 18.68 2.81
C ALA A 184 -15.44 18.62 1.51
N VAL A 185 -14.95 17.94 0.48
CA VAL A 185 -15.64 17.77 -0.79
C VAL A 185 -16.73 16.69 -0.70
N PRO A 186 -17.76 16.73 -1.57
CA PRO A 186 -18.80 15.71 -1.60
C PRO A 186 -18.24 14.30 -1.85
N GLU A 187 -18.84 13.31 -1.21
CA GLU A 187 -18.48 11.90 -1.44
C GLU A 187 -19.08 11.38 -2.74
N MET A 188 -18.32 10.62 -3.51
CA MET A 188 -18.83 9.77 -4.57
C MET A 188 -19.72 8.67 -3.99
N ASP A 189 -20.73 8.27 -4.77
CA ASP A 189 -21.60 7.16 -4.44
C ASP A 189 -20.90 5.79 -4.64
N THR A 190 -21.60 4.71 -4.28
CA THR A 190 -21.08 3.35 -4.40
C THR A 190 -20.67 2.99 -5.82
N ASP A 191 -21.50 3.33 -6.82
CA ASP A 191 -21.25 2.95 -8.22
C ASP A 191 -20.04 3.72 -8.79
N GLN A 192 -19.88 4.96 -8.40
CA GLN A 192 -18.69 5.76 -8.74
C GLN A 192 -17.42 5.16 -8.12
N TRP A 193 -17.46 4.74 -6.85
CA TRP A 193 -16.30 4.07 -6.22
C TRP A 193 -16.00 2.70 -6.85
N LEU A 194 -17.00 1.92 -7.23
CA LEU A 194 -16.82 0.69 -8.01
C LEU A 194 -16.13 0.98 -9.35
N ALA A 195 -16.52 2.05 -10.03
CA ALA A 195 -15.88 2.49 -11.27
C ALA A 195 -14.42 2.94 -11.03
N VAL A 196 -14.11 3.58 -9.89
CA VAL A 196 -12.74 3.94 -9.50
C VAL A 196 -11.90 2.68 -9.27
N ILE A 197 -12.42 1.68 -8.58
CA ILE A 197 -11.73 0.40 -8.34
C ILE A 197 -11.39 -0.28 -9.68
N GLU A 198 -12.35 -0.38 -10.60
CA GLU A 198 -12.10 -0.95 -11.93
C GLU A 198 -11.11 -0.10 -12.74
N LYS A 199 -11.16 1.23 -12.60
CA LYS A 199 -10.18 2.13 -13.21
C LYS A 199 -8.77 1.85 -12.68
N CYS A 200 -8.60 1.72 -11.37
CA CYS A 200 -7.32 1.39 -10.75
C CYS A 200 -6.78 0.05 -11.25
N ARG A 201 -7.67 -0.96 -11.42
CA ARG A 201 -7.32 -2.23 -12.02
C ARG A 201 -6.83 -2.06 -13.46
N SER A 202 -7.55 -1.33 -14.30
CA SER A 202 -7.23 -1.14 -15.71
C SER A 202 -5.89 -0.42 -15.94
N ILE A 203 -5.47 0.42 -15.02
CA ILE A 203 -4.19 1.16 -15.08
C ILE A 203 -3.02 0.45 -14.38
N GLY A 204 -3.30 -0.67 -13.69
CA GLY A 204 -2.26 -1.54 -13.17
C GLY A 204 -1.74 -1.19 -11.77
N ILE A 205 -2.58 -0.63 -10.92
CA ILE A 205 -2.23 -0.38 -9.51
C ILE A 205 -2.39 -1.69 -8.73
N PRO A 206 -1.35 -2.22 -8.07
CA PRO A 206 -1.45 -3.53 -7.40
C PRO A 206 -2.05 -3.46 -6.00
N GLN A 207 -2.09 -2.28 -5.35
CA GLN A 207 -2.56 -2.14 -3.97
C GLN A 207 -3.55 -0.99 -3.82
N LEU A 208 -4.63 -1.22 -3.08
CA LEU A 208 -5.58 -0.19 -2.67
C LEU A 208 -5.61 -0.06 -1.15
N THR A 209 -5.69 1.18 -0.66
CA THR A 209 -5.95 1.46 0.75
C THR A 209 -7.26 2.22 0.88
N PHE A 210 -8.23 1.66 1.58
CA PHE A 210 -9.45 2.37 1.94
C PHE A 210 -9.19 3.25 3.15
N THR A 211 -9.45 4.55 3.02
CA THR A 211 -9.18 5.57 4.04
C THR A 211 -10.16 6.74 3.88
N GLY A 212 -9.87 7.88 4.47
CA GLY A 212 -10.68 9.11 4.38
C GLY A 212 -10.74 9.81 5.72
N GLY A 213 -11.91 10.30 6.10
CA GLY A 213 -12.20 10.71 7.46
C GLY A 213 -12.18 9.49 8.37
N GLU A 214 -13.26 8.73 8.31
CA GLU A 214 -13.31 7.39 8.89
C GLU A 214 -14.07 6.45 7.93
N PRO A 215 -13.39 5.54 7.24
CA PRO A 215 -14.00 4.70 6.21
C PRO A 215 -15.06 3.73 6.74
N THR A 216 -14.97 3.33 8.01
CA THR A 216 -15.94 2.40 8.62
C THR A 216 -17.32 3.03 8.88
N LEU A 217 -17.46 4.34 8.69
CA LEU A 217 -18.77 5.01 8.71
C LEU A 217 -19.59 4.78 7.43
N ARG A 218 -18.95 4.32 6.35
CA ARG A 218 -19.66 3.97 5.11
C ARG A 218 -20.33 2.61 5.20
N GLN A 219 -21.61 2.57 4.90
CA GLN A 219 -22.41 1.32 4.92
C GLN A 219 -22.01 0.35 3.81
N ASP A 220 -21.46 0.84 2.71
CA ASP A 220 -21.05 0.07 1.54
C ASP A 220 -19.57 -0.37 1.57
N LEU A 221 -18.84 -0.14 2.68
CA LEU A 221 -17.41 -0.48 2.80
C LEU A 221 -17.13 -1.94 2.43
N VAL A 222 -17.90 -2.89 2.95
CA VAL A 222 -17.71 -4.33 2.66
C VAL A 222 -17.87 -4.61 1.17
N LYS A 223 -18.87 -4.00 0.51
CA LYS A 223 -19.08 -4.12 -0.95
C LYS A 223 -17.90 -3.57 -1.75
N LEU A 224 -17.32 -2.44 -1.33
CA LEU A 224 -16.15 -1.86 -1.98
C LEU A 224 -14.91 -2.75 -1.81
N VAL A 225 -14.67 -3.27 -0.61
CA VAL A 225 -13.58 -4.22 -0.36
C VAL A 225 -13.75 -5.49 -1.19
N GLN A 226 -14.96 -6.05 -1.27
CA GLN A 226 -15.25 -7.22 -2.10
C GLN A 226 -14.98 -6.97 -3.58
N ALA A 227 -15.29 -5.79 -4.10
CA ALA A 227 -14.97 -5.42 -5.49
C ALA A 227 -13.46 -5.28 -5.74
N ALA A 228 -12.68 -5.12 -4.69
CA ALA A 228 -11.23 -4.92 -4.76
C ALA A 228 -10.40 -6.22 -4.59
N GLN A 229 -10.99 -7.41 -4.68
CA GLN A 229 -10.29 -8.71 -4.50
C GLN A 229 -9.09 -8.92 -5.43
N TRP A 230 -9.05 -8.21 -6.55
CA TRP A 230 -7.91 -8.23 -7.48
C TRP A 230 -6.64 -7.60 -6.90
N PHE A 231 -6.79 -6.73 -5.91
CA PHE A 231 -5.70 -5.95 -5.30
C PHE A 231 -5.23 -6.54 -3.99
N VAL A 232 -4.03 -6.15 -3.57
CA VAL A 232 -3.69 -6.16 -2.15
C VAL A 232 -4.47 -5.03 -1.49
N THR A 233 -5.28 -5.34 -0.50
CA THR A 233 -6.22 -4.39 0.11
C THR A 233 -5.84 -4.06 1.55
N ARG A 234 -5.88 -2.79 1.89
CA ARG A 234 -5.67 -2.29 3.24
C ARG A 234 -6.82 -1.38 3.65
N LEU A 235 -7.19 -1.42 4.92
CA LEU A 235 -8.08 -0.47 5.57
C LEU A 235 -7.28 0.35 6.59
N ASN A 236 -7.26 1.68 6.45
CA ASN A 236 -6.75 2.60 7.46
C ASN A 236 -7.94 3.18 8.23
N THR A 237 -8.01 2.93 9.53
CA THR A 237 -9.15 3.29 10.38
C THR A 237 -8.71 3.71 11.78
N ASN A 238 -9.55 4.42 12.49
CA ASN A 238 -9.38 4.66 13.92
C ASN A 238 -9.82 3.47 14.79
N GLY A 239 -10.43 2.44 14.20
CA GLY A 239 -10.78 1.18 14.86
C GLY A 239 -12.07 1.18 15.68
N ARG A 240 -12.67 2.33 15.99
CA ARG A 240 -13.82 2.42 16.89
C ARG A 240 -15.07 1.65 16.44
N MET A 241 -15.26 1.54 15.11
CA MET A 241 -16.43 0.86 14.52
C MET A 241 -16.14 -0.59 14.12
N LEU A 242 -14.95 -1.13 14.41
CA LEU A 242 -14.58 -2.50 14.09
C LEU A 242 -15.26 -3.49 15.03
N THR A 243 -16.55 -3.71 14.80
CA THR A 243 -17.31 -4.77 15.50
C THR A 243 -16.87 -6.15 15.02
N SER A 244 -17.11 -7.19 15.83
CA SER A 244 -16.82 -8.59 15.45
C SER A 244 -17.50 -8.97 14.12
N ALA A 245 -18.74 -8.52 13.89
CA ALA A 245 -19.47 -8.78 12.65
C ALA A 245 -18.78 -8.11 11.46
N LEU A 246 -18.49 -6.81 11.55
CA LEU A 246 -17.81 -6.07 10.47
C LEU A 246 -16.45 -6.68 10.14
N CYS A 247 -15.65 -7.06 11.14
CA CYS A 247 -14.34 -7.68 10.91
C CYS A 247 -14.45 -9.02 10.16
N LYS A 248 -15.46 -9.85 10.49
CA LYS A 248 -15.74 -11.10 9.77
C LYS A 248 -16.16 -10.84 8.33
N ASP A 249 -17.04 -9.86 8.10
CA ASP A 249 -17.51 -9.50 6.76
C ASP A 249 -16.36 -8.94 5.91
N LEU A 250 -15.48 -8.10 6.48
CA LEU A 250 -14.29 -7.58 5.80
C LEU A 250 -13.30 -8.71 5.46
N ARG A 251 -13.08 -9.66 6.37
CA ARG A 251 -12.26 -10.84 6.10
C ARG A 251 -12.84 -11.69 4.97
N ALA A 252 -14.14 -11.96 5.01
CA ALA A 252 -14.85 -12.69 3.95
C ALA A 252 -14.82 -11.95 2.60
N ALA A 253 -14.80 -10.61 2.62
CA ALA A 253 -14.63 -9.77 1.45
C ALA A 253 -13.18 -9.71 0.91
N SER A 254 -12.24 -10.46 1.50
CA SER A 254 -10.82 -10.52 1.14
C SER A 254 -10.01 -9.27 1.51
N LEU A 255 -10.33 -8.61 2.62
CA LEU A 255 -9.45 -7.59 3.18
C LEU A 255 -8.15 -8.24 3.68
N ASP A 256 -7.00 -7.78 3.19
CA ASP A 256 -5.69 -8.35 3.54
C ASP A 256 -5.14 -7.79 4.85
N ALA A 257 -5.28 -6.49 5.10
CA ALA A 257 -4.70 -5.85 6.27
C ALA A 257 -5.54 -4.68 6.80
N VAL A 258 -5.49 -4.49 8.10
CA VAL A 258 -6.05 -3.32 8.79
C VAL A 258 -4.92 -2.59 9.51
N GLN A 259 -4.78 -1.30 9.23
CA GLN A 259 -3.93 -0.41 9.99
C GLN A 259 -4.80 0.47 10.91
N ILE A 260 -4.63 0.31 12.20
CA ILE A 260 -5.42 1.04 13.19
C ILE A 260 -4.55 2.15 13.80
N THR A 261 -5.05 3.38 13.81
CA THR A 261 -4.37 4.48 14.46
C THR A 261 -4.58 4.41 15.97
N PHE A 262 -3.48 4.22 16.71
CA PHE A 262 -3.48 4.08 18.15
C PHE A 262 -2.38 4.94 18.77
N TYR A 263 -2.73 5.85 19.65
CA TYR A 263 -1.82 6.92 20.06
C TYR A 263 -1.05 6.63 21.34
N SER A 264 -1.65 5.92 22.29
CA SER A 264 -1.04 5.61 23.56
C SER A 264 -1.71 4.42 24.23
N ALA A 265 -0.95 3.65 24.99
CA ALA A 265 -1.46 2.66 25.93
C ALA A 265 -2.12 3.32 27.16
N ASP A 266 -1.82 4.59 27.43
CA ASP A 266 -2.50 5.39 28.42
C ASP A 266 -3.82 5.91 27.85
N GLU A 267 -4.94 5.55 28.48
CA GLU A 267 -6.29 5.90 28.06
C GLU A 267 -6.52 7.42 28.02
N ALA A 268 -6.04 8.14 29.04
CA ALA A 268 -6.24 9.58 29.13
C ALA A 268 -5.49 10.30 27.99
N VAL A 269 -4.25 9.91 27.73
CA VAL A 269 -3.44 10.45 26.62
C VAL A 269 -4.06 10.10 25.26
N HIS A 270 -4.54 8.87 25.09
CA HIS A 270 -5.20 8.47 23.85
C HIS A 270 -6.45 9.33 23.59
N ASN A 271 -7.34 9.43 24.61
CA ASN A 271 -8.59 10.17 24.51
C ASN A 271 -8.38 11.66 24.27
N GLU A 272 -7.36 12.26 24.91
CA GLU A 272 -6.96 13.63 24.65
C GLU A 272 -6.55 13.83 23.19
N LEU A 273 -5.70 12.95 22.65
CA LEU A 273 -5.19 13.04 21.26
C LEU A 273 -6.26 12.82 20.20
N VAL A 274 -7.23 11.93 20.44
CA VAL A 274 -8.33 11.69 19.50
C VAL A 274 -9.52 12.64 19.70
N GLY A 275 -9.52 13.43 20.78
CA GLY A 275 -10.53 14.45 21.09
C GLY A 275 -11.92 13.89 21.42
N VAL A 276 -12.00 12.63 21.81
CA VAL A 276 -13.21 11.92 22.21
C VAL A 276 -12.85 10.79 23.19
N ASP A 277 -13.83 10.32 23.96
CA ASP A 277 -13.70 9.06 24.71
C ASP A 277 -13.78 7.88 23.73
N GLY A 278 -12.62 7.38 23.29
CA GLY A 278 -12.48 6.43 22.20
C GLY A 278 -11.53 5.25 22.46
N TYR A 279 -10.78 5.28 23.56
CA TYR A 279 -9.76 4.27 23.87
C TYR A 279 -10.33 2.85 23.90
N THR A 280 -11.36 2.64 24.72
CA THR A 280 -11.99 1.33 24.89
C THR A 280 -12.56 0.80 23.57
N ASP A 281 -13.22 1.64 22.76
CA ASP A 281 -13.75 1.27 21.46
C ASP A 281 -12.61 0.85 20.50
N THR A 282 -11.52 1.63 20.45
CA THR A 282 -10.36 1.33 19.58
C THR A 282 -9.69 0.03 20.00
N VAL A 283 -9.47 -0.21 21.30
CA VAL A 283 -8.89 -1.47 21.82
C VAL A 283 -9.79 -2.66 21.50
N ASN A 284 -11.10 -2.53 21.65
CA ASN A 284 -12.04 -3.58 21.27
C ASN A 284 -12.00 -3.84 19.75
N GLY A 285 -11.91 -2.79 18.93
CA GLY A 285 -11.74 -2.92 17.49
C GLY A 285 -10.47 -3.69 17.11
N ILE A 286 -9.35 -3.41 17.76
CA ILE A 286 -8.09 -4.15 17.57
C ILE A 286 -8.30 -5.65 17.88
N LYS A 287 -8.89 -5.97 19.05
CA LYS A 287 -9.16 -7.36 19.46
C LYS A 287 -10.10 -8.06 18.49
N ASN A 288 -11.16 -7.40 18.03
CA ASN A 288 -12.12 -7.96 17.07
C ASN A 288 -11.47 -8.27 15.72
N ALA A 289 -10.59 -7.38 15.23
CA ALA A 289 -9.86 -7.56 13.97
C ALA A 289 -8.89 -8.76 14.06
N LEU A 290 -8.15 -8.87 15.17
CA LEU A 290 -7.27 -10.02 15.43
C LEU A 290 -8.05 -11.32 15.52
N ALA A 291 -9.18 -11.33 16.26
CA ALA A 291 -10.03 -12.51 16.41
C ALA A 291 -10.68 -12.96 15.09
N ALA A 292 -10.89 -12.04 14.15
CA ALA A 292 -11.37 -12.36 12.80
C ALA A 292 -10.27 -12.86 11.85
N GLY A 293 -9.01 -12.94 12.31
CA GLY A 293 -7.87 -13.37 11.49
C GLY A 293 -7.40 -12.33 10.47
N LEU A 294 -7.68 -11.05 10.69
CA LEU A 294 -7.13 -9.96 9.87
C LEU A 294 -5.69 -9.67 10.28
N ASN A 295 -4.85 -9.30 9.32
CA ASN A 295 -3.51 -8.78 9.60
C ASN A 295 -3.63 -7.37 10.17
N VAL A 296 -3.33 -7.21 11.46
CA VAL A 296 -3.45 -5.93 12.16
C VAL A 296 -2.08 -5.29 12.34
N SER A 297 -1.97 -4.02 11.98
CA SER A 297 -0.85 -3.15 12.35
C SER A 297 -1.36 -1.90 13.08
N LEU A 298 -0.54 -1.35 13.98
CA LEU A 298 -0.84 -0.07 14.61
C LEU A 298 -0.02 1.05 13.96
N ASN A 299 -0.61 2.23 13.89
CA ASN A 299 0.08 3.45 13.47
C ASN A 299 0.00 4.51 14.58
N THR A 300 1.16 5.02 14.99
CA THR A 300 1.27 6.01 16.07
C THR A 300 1.97 7.27 15.57
N PRO A 301 1.24 8.35 15.27
CA PRO A 301 1.84 9.67 15.13
C PRO A 301 2.39 10.14 16.47
N LEU A 302 3.69 10.48 16.53
CA LEU A 302 4.40 10.85 17.74
C LEU A 302 4.41 12.37 17.95
N CYS A 303 4.14 12.78 19.17
CA CYS A 303 4.16 14.19 19.61
C CYS A 303 4.55 14.30 21.09
N SER A 304 4.60 15.52 21.62
CA SER A 304 4.99 15.75 23.00
C SER A 304 4.04 15.15 24.05
N LEU A 305 2.80 14.82 23.67
CA LEU A 305 1.79 14.25 24.59
C LEU A 305 1.94 12.73 24.75
N ASN A 306 2.45 12.00 23.76
CA ASN A 306 2.59 10.54 23.78
C ASN A 306 4.06 10.06 23.73
N LYS A 307 4.93 10.71 24.50
CA LYS A 307 6.38 10.38 24.55
C LYS A 307 6.66 8.97 25.08
N ASP A 308 5.77 8.37 25.88
CA ASP A 308 5.92 6.98 26.32
C ASP A 308 5.47 5.99 25.21
N TYR A 309 6.19 6.05 24.08
CA TYR A 309 5.91 5.16 22.96
C TYR A 309 6.29 3.70 23.26
N ARG A 310 7.26 3.48 24.16
CA ARG A 310 7.64 2.15 24.61
C ARG A 310 6.45 1.39 25.22
N ALA A 311 5.70 2.03 26.14
CA ALA A 311 4.50 1.42 26.72
C ALA A 311 3.45 1.05 25.67
N THR A 312 3.33 1.86 24.61
CA THR A 312 2.45 1.57 23.47
C THR A 312 2.91 0.34 22.66
N VAL A 313 4.21 0.18 22.45
CA VAL A 313 4.80 -1.01 21.78
C VAL A 313 4.64 -2.26 22.63
N GLU A 314 4.88 -2.16 23.95
CA GLU A 314 4.65 -3.26 24.92
C GLU A 314 3.19 -3.70 24.93
N PHE A 315 2.27 -2.75 24.93
CA PHE A 315 0.83 -3.03 24.83
C PHE A 315 0.47 -3.74 23.53
N ALA A 316 0.98 -3.26 22.38
CA ALA A 316 0.77 -3.93 21.09
C ALA A 316 1.29 -5.37 21.10
N HIS A 317 2.49 -5.60 21.66
CA HIS A 317 3.07 -6.93 21.84
C HIS A 317 2.17 -7.83 22.68
N SER A 318 1.61 -7.33 23.79
CA SER A 318 0.70 -8.08 24.67
C SER A 318 -0.58 -8.55 23.96
N LEU A 319 -0.99 -7.86 22.90
CA LEU A 319 -2.11 -8.23 22.03
C LEU A 319 -1.71 -9.17 20.87
N GLY A 320 -0.42 -9.52 20.74
CA GLY A 320 0.10 -10.36 19.66
C GLY A 320 0.37 -9.60 18.35
N ILE A 321 0.36 -8.27 18.36
CA ILE A 321 0.67 -7.45 17.20
C ILE A 321 2.19 -7.39 17.03
N ARG A 322 2.66 -7.63 15.79
CA ARG A 322 4.09 -7.63 15.46
C ARG A 322 4.51 -6.47 14.58
N TYR A 323 3.56 -5.80 13.91
CA TYR A 323 3.85 -4.76 12.93
C TYR A 323 3.31 -3.42 13.41
N LEU A 324 4.20 -2.45 13.57
CA LEU A 324 3.84 -1.08 13.92
C LEU A 324 4.45 -0.11 12.92
N THR A 325 3.76 1.01 12.76
CA THR A 325 4.34 2.19 12.11
C THR A 325 4.27 3.37 13.07
N CYS A 326 5.26 4.21 13.02
CA CYS A 326 5.26 5.50 13.70
C CYS A 326 5.69 6.61 12.74
N SER A 327 5.36 7.83 13.10
CA SER A 327 5.69 9.01 12.29
C SER A 327 5.82 10.24 13.18
N GLY A 328 6.51 11.27 12.70
CA GLY A 328 6.29 12.61 13.20
C GLY A 328 4.93 13.16 12.73
N LEU A 329 4.54 14.32 13.21
CA LEU A 329 3.30 14.96 12.80
C LEU A 329 3.43 15.56 11.41
N ILE A 330 2.50 15.26 10.51
CA ILE A 330 2.44 15.86 9.18
C ILE A 330 2.04 17.34 9.35
N PRO A 331 2.82 18.31 8.82
CA PRO A 331 2.59 19.73 9.01
C PRO A 331 1.46 20.29 8.14
N ALA A 332 0.26 19.71 8.27
CA ALA A 332 -0.95 20.08 7.55
C ALA A 332 -2.16 20.03 8.48
N GLY A 333 -3.24 20.68 8.13
CA GLY A 333 -4.47 20.73 8.92
C GLY A 333 -4.24 21.22 10.35
N ASN A 334 -4.87 20.58 11.33
CA ASN A 334 -4.71 20.95 12.74
C ASN A 334 -3.24 20.88 13.19
N ALA A 335 -2.43 19.95 12.67
CA ALA A 335 -1.02 19.85 13.05
C ALA A 335 -0.19 21.06 12.57
N ALA A 336 -0.57 21.73 11.49
CA ALA A 336 0.08 22.97 11.08
C ALA A 336 -0.20 24.13 12.06
N GLU A 337 -1.42 24.21 12.58
CA GLU A 337 -1.80 25.20 13.58
C GLU A 337 -1.11 24.97 14.93
N LEU A 338 -0.95 23.70 15.30
CA LEU A 338 -0.26 23.28 16.52
C LEU A 338 1.26 23.40 16.41
N ALA A 339 1.83 23.54 15.20
CA ALA A 339 3.28 23.67 15.00
C ALA A 339 3.89 24.85 15.78
N SER A 340 3.09 25.89 16.07
CA SER A 340 3.46 27.03 16.90
C SER A 340 3.40 26.72 18.42
N LYS A 341 2.94 25.53 18.85
CA LYS A 341 2.60 25.23 20.24
C LYS A 341 3.44 24.12 20.88
N SER A 342 4.67 23.92 20.47
CA SER A 342 5.59 22.92 21.09
C SER A 342 5.07 21.47 21.17
N VAL A 343 4.05 21.11 20.39
CA VAL A 343 3.54 19.72 20.36
C VAL A 343 4.38 18.83 19.46
N ARG A 344 5.09 19.42 18.49
CA ARG A 344 5.97 18.70 17.57
C ARG A 344 7.29 18.38 18.27
N LEU A 345 7.70 17.11 18.19
CA LEU A 345 8.99 16.68 18.70
C LEU A 345 10.11 17.13 17.78
N THR A 346 11.21 17.58 18.36
CA THR A 346 12.48 17.78 17.66
C THR A 346 13.11 16.43 17.26
N PRO A 347 14.06 16.39 16.32
CA PRO A 347 14.78 15.15 15.98
C PRO A 347 15.43 14.47 17.20
N GLY A 348 16.02 15.25 18.12
CA GLY A 348 16.60 14.74 19.36
C GLY A 348 15.55 14.08 20.27
N GLU A 349 14.42 14.76 20.51
CA GLU A 349 13.32 14.21 21.29
C GLU A 349 12.71 12.96 20.66
N LEU A 350 12.55 12.92 19.32
CA LEU A 350 12.10 11.73 18.61
C LEU A 350 13.07 10.56 18.81
N THR A 351 14.37 10.81 18.75
CA THR A 351 15.39 9.80 19.00
C THR A 351 15.30 9.23 20.41
N GLU A 352 15.10 10.10 21.41
CA GLU A 352 14.92 9.69 22.81
C GLU A 352 13.64 8.84 23.02
N VAL A 353 12.54 9.21 22.37
CA VAL A 353 11.27 8.47 22.43
C VAL A 353 11.37 7.12 21.72
N LEU A 354 12.04 7.08 20.56
CA LEU A 354 12.11 5.88 19.73
C LEU A 354 13.08 4.84 20.28
N ARG A 355 14.22 5.23 20.88
CA ARG A 355 15.24 4.30 21.33
C ARG A 355 14.71 3.20 22.25
N PRO A 356 14.07 3.48 23.41
CA PRO A 356 13.57 2.44 24.28
C PRO A 356 12.46 1.59 23.65
N ALA A 357 11.69 2.14 22.74
CA ALA A 357 10.63 1.44 22.02
C ALA A 357 11.25 0.45 21.01
N MET A 358 12.30 0.88 20.28
CA MET A 358 13.01 0.03 19.32
C MET A 358 13.79 -1.08 20.00
N ASP A 359 14.47 -0.80 21.13
CA ASP A 359 15.18 -1.81 21.93
C ASP A 359 14.22 -2.93 22.37
N PHE A 360 13.03 -2.55 22.83
CA PHE A 360 12.00 -3.54 23.19
C PHE A 360 11.50 -4.30 21.94
N ALA A 361 11.15 -3.60 20.86
CA ALA A 361 10.63 -4.22 19.66
C ALA A 361 11.59 -5.25 19.05
N LEU A 362 12.86 -4.89 18.92
CA LEU A 362 13.90 -5.77 18.37
C LEU A 362 14.11 -7.01 19.24
N SER A 363 14.13 -6.84 20.57
CA SER A 363 14.32 -7.97 21.51
C SER A 363 13.13 -8.94 21.53
N HIS A 364 11.95 -8.53 21.04
CA HIS A 364 10.71 -9.33 21.00
C HIS A 364 10.29 -9.73 19.57
N GLY A 365 11.14 -9.52 18.57
CA GLY A 365 10.87 -9.91 17.18
C GLY A 365 9.69 -9.13 16.55
N MET A 366 9.51 -7.89 16.97
CA MET A 366 8.54 -6.97 16.38
C MET A 366 9.20 -6.12 15.30
N GLU A 367 8.41 -5.71 14.32
CA GLU A 367 8.84 -4.79 13.27
C GLU A 367 8.18 -3.43 13.48
N VAL A 368 8.99 -2.39 13.62
CA VAL A 368 8.55 -1.01 13.70
C VAL A 368 9.14 -0.24 12.54
N ASN A 369 8.28 0.44 11.76
CA ASN A 369 8.68 1.25 10.62
C ASN A 369 8.39 2.73 10.88
N PHE A 370 9.39 3.58 10.66
CA PHE A 370 9.22 5.03 10.69
C PHE A 370 8.79 5.53 9.30
N THR A 371 7.67 6.25 9.20
CA THR A 371 7.04 6.53 7.90
C THR A 371 7.15 7.99 7.43
N SER A 372 7.67 8.89 8.27
CA SER A 372 7.80 10.31 7.92
C SER A 372 9.20 10.62 7.40
N PRO A 373 9.38 10.88 6.09
CA PRO A 373 10.67 11.31 5.58
C PRO A 373 11.05 12.68 6.15
N GLY A 374 12.36 12.87 6.40
CA GLY A 374 12.94 14.16 6.78
C GLY A 374 12.89 14.55 8.26
N TRP A 375 12.26 13.75 9.10
CA TRP A 375 12.26 13.99 10.54
C TRP A 375 13.51 13.49 11.25
N LEU A 376 14.07 12.38 10.77
CA LEU A 376 15.32 11.80 11.23
C LEU A 376 16.18 11.44 10.02
N ASP A 377 17.48 11.59 10.15
CA ASP A 377 18.42 11.19 9.12
C ASP A 377 18.62 9.66 9.07
N GLU A 378 19.23 9.20 7.97
CA GLU A 378 19.45 7.79 7.70
C GLU A 378 20.35 7.13 8.76
N ASP A 379 21.38 7.82 9.23
CA ASP A 379 22.33 7.29 10.22
C ASP A 379 21.64 7.11 11.57
N THR A 380 20.82 8.08 11.97
CA THR A 380 20.02 8.01 13.21
C THR A 380 19.01 6.86 13.15
N LEU A 381 18.26 6.71 12.05
CA LEU A 381 17.28 5.63 11.90
C LEU A 381 17.96 4.27 11.88
N THR A 382 19.07 4.13 11.15
CA THR A 382 19.87 2.89 11.13
C THR A 382 20.44 2.58 12.50
N GLY A 383 20.95 3.58 13.20
CA GLY A 383 21.48 3.45 14.58
C GLY A 383 20.40 3.11 15.62
N LEU A 384 19.12 3.34 15.33
CA LEU A 384 17.97 2.91 16.12
C LEU A 384 17.47 1.51 15.73
N GLY A 385 18.02 0.89 14.68
CA GLY A 385 17.65 -0.45 14.23
C GLY A 385 16.47 -0.51 13.26
N PHE A 386 16.08 0.62 12.63
CA PHE A 386 15.08 0.59 11.57
C PHE A 386 15.63 -0.08 10.31
N ALA A 387 14.91 -1.10 9.81
CA ALA A 387 15.30 -1.82 8.60
C ALA A 387 15.05 -1.02 7.32
N GLN A 388 14.09 -0.11 7.35
CA GLN A 388 13.70 0.70 6.20
C GLN A 388 13.79 2.19 6.51
N ILE A 389 14.42 2.92 5.58
CA ILE A 389 14.51 4.38 5.67
C ILE A 389 13.32 4.96 4.90
N PRO A 390 12.51 5.83 5.52
CA PRO A 390 11.36 6.43 4.86
C PRO A 390 11.78 7.33 3.70
N SER A 391 11.03 7.26 2.60
CA SER A 391 11.18 8.13 1.45
C SER A 391 9.84 8.76 1.09
N CYS A 392 9.85 9.88 0.38
CA CYS A 392 8.62 10.46 -0.13
C CYS A 392 8.00 9.52 -1.18
N GLY A 393 6.73 9.17 -0.99
CA GLY A 393 5.99 8.31 -1.91
C GLY A 393 5.12 9.06 -2.92
N ALA A 394 5.01 10.39 -2.82
CA ALA A 394 4.08 11.19 -3.62
C ALA A 394 4.33 11.03 -5.13
N CYS A 395 3.28 10.71 -5.89
CA CYS A 395 3.34 10.39 -7.32
C CYS A 395 4.33 9.28 -7.69
N LEU A 396 4.91 8.58 -6.72
CA LEU A 396 5.90 7.52 -6.91
C LEU A 396 5.36 6.19 -6.42
N SER A 397 5.47 5.89 -5.13
CA SER A 397 4.95 4.66 -4.55
C SER A 397 3.45 4.74 -4.24
N ASN A 398 2.93 5.92 -3.96
CA ASN A 398 1.51 6.13 -3.66
C ASN A 398 0.96 7.41 -4.28
N MET A 399 -0.32 7.36 -4.55
CA MET A 399 -1.19 8.51 -4.85
C MET A 399 -2.51 8.33 -4.10
N ALA A 400 -3.37 9.34 -4.12
CA ALA A 400 -4.68 9.23 -3.50
C ALA A 400 -5.79 9.72 -4.42
N VAL A 401 -7.01 9.29 -4.11
CA VAL A 401 -8.25 9.81 -4.70
C VAL A 401 -9.07 10.40 -3.57
N ALA A 402 -9.34 11.71 -3.66
CA ALA A 402 -10.20 12.43 -2.73
C ALA A 402 -11.66 11.97 -2.83
N PRO A 403 -12.53 12.29 -1.85
CA PRO A 403 -13.91 11.82 -1.83
C PRO A 403 -14.73 12.16 -3.08
N ASP A 404 -14.41 13.24 -3.78
CA ASP A 404 -15.07 13.67 -5.03
C ASP A 404 -14.44 13.09 -6.31
N GLY A 405 -13.41 12.25 -6.20
CA GLY A 405 -12.69 11.67 -7.33
C GLY A 405 -11.49 12.48 -7.82
N THR A 406 -11.11 13.54 -7.15
CA THR A 406 -9.88 14.30 -7.43
C THR A 406 -8.65 13.46 -7.11
N VAL A 407 -7.71 13.35 -8.05
CA VAL A 407 -6.45 12.62 -7.87
C VAL A 407 -5.42 13.50 -7.21
N LEU A 408 -4.78 13.00 -6.15
CA LEU A 408 -3.81 13.70 -5.31
C LEU A 408 -2.44 13.02 -5.38
N PRO A 409 -1.35 13.78 -5.22
CA PRO A 409 0.00 13.23 -5.13
C PRO A 409 0.19 12.21 -4.00
N CYS A 410 -0.43 12.42 -2.84
CA CYS A 410 -0.53 11.49 -1.71
C CYS A 410 -1.77 11.83 -0.87
N GLN A 411 -2.14 10.94 0.05
CA GLN A 411 -3.33 11.12 0.91
C GLN A 411 -3.29 12.38 1.80
N SER A 412 -2.11 12.88 2.11
CA SER A 412 -1.94 14.08 2.95
C SER A 412 -1.93 15.38 2.14
N TRP A 413 -1.93 15.30 0.82
CA TRP A 413 -1.86 16.45 -0.08
C TRP A 413 -3.27 16.97 -0.39
N LEU A 414 -3.94 17.49 0.61
CA LEU A 414 -5.33 17.96 0.53
C LEU A 414 -5.45 19.46 0.28
N THR A 415 -4.31 20.13 0.09
CA THR A 415 -4.22 21.56 -0.22
C THR A 415 -4.24 21.80 -1.72
N GLY A 416 -4.99 22.78 -2.19
CA GLY A 416 -4.92 23.31 -3.53
C GLY A 416 -5.63 22.48 -4.59
N HIS A 417 -4.99 22.34 -5.77
CA HIS A 417 -5.58 21.66 -6.92
C HIS A 417 -5.09 20.21 -7.02
N GLY A 418 -5.97 19.30 -7.40
CA GLY A 418 -5.59 17.94 -7.72
C GLY A 418 -4.99 17.82 -9.12
N LEU A 419 -4.39 16.67 -9.40
CA LEU A 419 -3.76 16.34 -10.68
C LEU A 419 -4.78 16.04 -11.81
N GLY A 420 -6.06 16.02 -11.47
CA GLY A 420 -7.18 15.69 -12.35
C GLY A 420 -8.21 14.83 -11.64
N HIS A 421 -9.20 14.32 -12.36
CA HIS A 421 -10.29 13.51 -11.79
C HIS A 421 -10.20 12.07 -12.31
N ILE A 422 -10.19 11.09 -11.42
CA ILE A 422 -9.90 9.68 -11.74
C ILE A 422 -10.84 9.09 -12.82
N LEU A 423 -12.12 9.43 -12.83
CA LEU A 423 -13.09 8.93 -13.78
C LEU A 423 -13.21 9.77 -15.05
N ARG A 424 -12.93 11.08 -14.99
CA ARG A 424 -13.17 12.02 -16.09
C ARG A 424 -11.91 12.34 -16.90
N THR A 425 -10.74 12.35 -16.24
CA THR A 425 -9.48 12.66 -16.91
C THR A 425 -8.79 11.38 -17.36
N PRO A 426 -8.38 11.23 -18.62
CA PRO A 426 -7.60 10.09 -19.06
C PRO A 426 -6.35 9.92 -18.19
N TRP A 427 -6.11 8.70 -17.70
CA TRP A 427 -5.01 8.42 -16.74
C TRP A 427 -3.65 8.90 -17.25
N ASN A 428 -3.34 8.69 -18.51
CA ASN A 428 -2.07 9.12 -19.09
C ASN A 428 -1.85 10.64 -19.04
N ARG A 429 -2.93 11.45 -19.03
CA ARG A 429 -2.84 12.92 -18.86
C ARG A 429 -2.52 13.27 -17.42
N ILE A 430 -3.04 12.52 -16.44
CA ILE A 430 -2.70 12.69 -15.03
C ILE A 430 -1.24 12.25 -14.80
N TRP A 431 -0.93 11.01 -15.15
CA TRP A 431 0.36 10.38 -14.85
C TRP A 431 1.56 11.04 -15.53
N ARG A 432 1.34 11.60 -16.74
CA ARG A 432 2.37 12.29 -17.53
C ARG A 432 2.26 13.81 -17.49
N SER A 433 1.41 14.36 -16.64
CA SER A 433 1.38 15.82 -16.45
C SER A 433 2.74 16.33 -15.98
N PRO A 434 3.14 17.53 -16.35
CA PRO A 434 4.41 18.12 -15.89
C PRO A 434 4.49 18.13 -14.37
N GLU A 435 3.41 18.48 -13.68
CA GLU A 435 3.31 18.50 -12.23
C GLU A 435 3.53 17.12 -11.61
N CYS A 436 2.79 16.10 -12.05
CA CYS A 436 2.95 14.73 -11.55
C CYS A 436 4.37 14.18 -11.82
N CYS A 437 4.95 14.50 -12.98
CA CYS A 437 6.33 14.10 -13.30
C CYS A 437 7.36 14.78 -12.40
N THR A 438 7.19 16.09 -12.13
CA THR A 438 8.08 16.85 -11.25
C THR A 438 8.06 16.29 -9.84
N ILE A 439 6.85 16.13 -9.26
CA ILE A 439 6.67 15.55 -7.92
C ILE A 439 7.31 14.15 -7.85
N ARG A 440 7.11 13.30 -8.86
CA ARG A 440 7.69 11.95 -8.92
C ARG A 440 9.21 11.96 -8.94
N VAL A 441 9.81 12.83 -9.73
CA VAL A 441 11.27 12.98 -9.82
C VAL A 441 11.84 13.45 -8.49
N GLU A 442 11.19 14.39 -7.85
CA GLU A 442 11.57 14.88 -6.52
C GLU A 442 11.42 13.77 -5.48
N SER A 443 10.29 13.06 -5.44
CA SER A 443 10.06 11.92 -4.54
C SER A 443 11.12 10.82 -4.71
N ALA A 444 11.52 10.51 -5.95
CA ALA A 444 12.55 9.52 -6.23
C ALA A 444 13.95 9.93 -5.77
N ARG A 445 14.21 11.24 -5.69
CA ARG A 445 15.49 11.81 -5.23
C ARG A 445 15.53 12.03 -3.72
N MET A 446 14.36 12.27 -3.11
CA MET A 446 14.24 12.66 -1.72
C MET A 446 14.40 11.46 -0.79
N LYS A 447 15.55 11.33 -0.21
CA LYS A 447 15.78 10.49 0.97
C LYS A 447 15.42 11.20 2.29
N ARG A 448 15.12 12.49 2.30
CA ARG A 448 15.22 13.32 3.51
C ARG A 448 14.05 14.25 3.84
N LEU A 449 13.10 14.53 2.94
CA LEU A 449 12.08 15.56 3.23
C LEU A 449 10.70 15.17 2.69
N CYS A 450 9.64 15.50 3.46
CA CYS A 450 8.28 15.47 2.95
C CYS A 450 7.99 16.78 2.21
N GLN A 451 7.55 16.73 0.96
CA GLN A 451 7.25 17.91 0.15
C GLN A 451 6.16 18.83 0.75
N LEU A 452 5.34 18.30 1.68
CA LEU A 452 4.39 19.10 2.47
C LEU A 452 5.07 19.82 3.64
N GLY A 453 6.29 19.44 4.01
CA GLY A 453 7.02 19.95 5.16
C GLY A 453 8.03 21.05 4.85
N ASP A 454 8.31 21.30 3.57
CA ASP A 454 9.32 22.25 3.13
C ASP A 454 8.80 23.69 2.99
N THR A 455 8.41 24.27 4.10
CA THR A 455 8.89 25.63 4.37
C THR A 455 10.21 25.43 5.11
N PRO A 456 11.36 25.93 4.62
CA PRO A 456 12.62 25.85 5.34
C PRO A 456 12.35 26.42 6.73
N MET A 457 12.58 25.64 7.78
CA MET A 457 12.78 26.20 9.09
C MET A 457 13.96 27.14 8.92
N GLN A 458 13.70 28.43 8.82
CA GLN A 458 14.74 29.44 8.99
C GLN A 458 15.40 29.07 10.31
N GLU A 459 16.62 28.57 10.23
CA GLU A 459 17.53 28.56 11.36
C GLU A 459 17.56 30.00 11.86
N GLY A 460 16.86 30.23 12.96
CA GLY A 460 16.87 31.49 13.63
C GLY A 460 18.30 31.76 14.04
N CYS A 461 18.81 32.87 13.57
CA CYS A 461 20.03 33.49 14.05
C CYS A 461 20.01 33.65 15.57
#